data_c16bf602cca5410b87411304c417b08b
#
_entry.id   c16bf602cca5410b87411304c417b08b
#
_cell.length_a   1.000
_cell.length_b   1.000
_cell.length_c   1.000
_cell.angle_alpha   90.00
_cell.angle_beta   90.00
_cell.angle_gamma   90.00
#
_symmetry.space_group_name_H-M   'P 1'
#
loop_
_entity.id
_entity.type
_entity.pdbx_description
1 polymer ?
#
loop_
_entity_poly.entity_id
_entity_poly.type
_entity_poly.pdbx_seq_one_letter_code
_entity_poly.pdbx_strand_id
1 'polypeptide(L)'
;DAQIKHLAQIGVKLHQHYFFPQDIEWALQNNKLYIVQTRPITTLDKPKSNSDNQKTAQQIISAVSKLPLLLSGYSASPGIATGPARLIASPKQIHQLKSGEILVTDMTSPDFVPAMRQAAAVVTNKGGQTSHAAIVSRELGIPCIVGTKTATQILKSGLVVTINGSTGQIFKGAPQPDIAKLIHEHPIMVSSESVNLKTATKVYVNLAEPDRAADIAKLNVDGVGLLRAEFMIAQIGTHPRKLIHDGKKSIFINQLAAGLETFCAAFNPRPVVYRATDFKTNEYSHLKGGEAFEPKEPNPMLGFRGAFRYIADPQVFDLELEAIKKVRDKAGYKNLWLMIPFVHTPQELYQVKKLVTTAGLIRSPSFKLWMMVEIPVNVILLEDFINVGIDGVSIGTNDLTMLTLGVDRDNQEVAPAFDDTHPAVLKLIEQTIKTAHKFTITTSV
;
A
#
# COMPACT_ATOMS: atom_id res chain seq x y z
N ASP A 1 0.46 -44.60 29.25
CA ASP A 1 1.21 -43.37 29.60
C ASP A 1 2.39 -43.05 28.67
N ALA A 2 3.13 -44.06 28.17
CA ALA A 2 4.27 -43.78 27.26
C ALA A 2 3.84 -43.20 25.92
N GLN A 3 2.74 -43.65 25.36
CA GLN A 3 2.19 -43.15 24.08
C GLN A 3 1.68 -41.71 24.22
N ILE A 4 1.04 -41.36 25.33
CA ILE A 4 0.58 -40.01 25.62
C ILE A 4 1.76 -39.06 25.75
N LYS A 5 2.82 -39.46 26.44
CA LYS A 5 4.05 -38.67 26.53
C LYS A 5 4.71 -38.48 25.16
N HIS A 6 4.72 -39.53 24.34
CA HIS A 6 5.26 -39.45 22.99
C HIS A 6 4.45 -38.52 22.08
N LEU A 7 3.11 -38.58 22.13
CA LEU A 7 2.23 -37.65 21.42
C LEU A 7 2.44 -36.21 21.88
N ALA A 8 2.57 -35.96 23.17
CA ALA A 8 2.86 -34.64 23.70
C ALA A 8 4.20 -34.10 23.21
N GLN A 9 5.25 -34.94 23.14
CA GLN A 9 6.55 -34.55 22.58
C GLN A 9 6.46 -34.21 21.10
N ILE A 10 5.65 -34.92 20.32
CA ILE A 10 5.38 -34.60 18.91
C ILE A 10 4.66 -33.25 18.84
N GLY A 11 3.65 -33.00 19.66
CA GLY A 11 2.93 -31.75 19.74
C GLY A 11 3.86 -30.55 20.03
N VAL A 12 4.80 -30.70 20.99
CA VAL A 12 5.81 -29.69 21.28
C VAL A 12 6.72 -29.42 20.06
N LYS A 13 7.18 -30.48 19.37
CA LYS A 13 7.99 -30.33 18.17
C LYS A 13 7.23 -29.61 17.05
N LEU A 14 5.96 -29.92 16.84
CA LEU A 14 5.11 -29.25 15.85
C LEU A 14 4.91 -27.77 16.23
N HIS A 15 4.63 -27.47 17.50
CA HIS A 15 4.54 -26.10 17.98
C HIS A 15 5.83 -25.33 17.75
N GLN A 16 6.99 -25.91 18.03
CA GLN A 16 8.29 -25.29 17.78
C GLN A 16 8.58 -25.10 16.29
N HIS A 17 8.12 -26.03 15.44
CA HIS A 17 8.33 -25.98 14.00
C HIS A 17 7.46 -24.90 13.33
N TYR A 18 6.19 -24.82 13.72
CA TYR A 18 5.23 -23.88 13.12
C TYR A 18 5.13 -22.54 13.87
N PHE A 19 5.75 -22.42 15.05
CA PHE A 19 5.71 -21.24 15.93
C PHE A 19 4.30 -20.85 16.42
N PHE A 20 3.29 -21.71 16.22
CA PHE A 20 1.90 -21.54 16.67
C PHE A 20 1.39 -22.81 17.33
N PRO A 21 0.47 -22.70 18.31
CA PRO A 21 -0.31 -23.83 18.78
C PRO A 21 -1.02 -24.53 17.62
N GLN A 22 -0.90 -25.85 17.57
CA GLN A 22 -1.49 -26.66 16.51
C GLN A 22 -2.58 -27.57 17.08
N ASP A 23 -3.72 -27.62 16.39
CA ASP A 23 -4.70 -28.70 16.51
C ASP A 23 -4.17 -29.87 15.68
N ILE A 24 -4.07 -31.06 16.33
CA ILE A 24 -3.38 -32.20 15.74
C ILE A 24 -4.36 -33.39 15.69
N GLU A 25 -4.63 -33.85 14.49
CA GLU A 25 -5.31 -35.12 14.28
C GLU A 25 -4.26 -36.24 14.19
N TRP A 26 -4.47 -37.31 14.92
CA TRP A 26 -3.53 -38.41 14.99
C TRP A 26 -4.22 -39.78 14.99
N ALA A 27 -3.51 -40.80 14.58
CA ALA A 27 -3.95 -42.17 14.60
C ALA A 27 -2.89 -43.06 15.25
N LEU A 28 -3.32 -44.15 15.89
CA LEU A 28 -2.46 -45.17 16.45
C LEU A 28 -2.72 -46.49 15.73
N GLN A 29 -1.69 -47.05 15.09
CA GLN A 29 -1.76 -48.35 14.45
C GLN A 29 -0.51 -49.18 14.82
N ASN A 30 -0.70 -50.41 15.24
CA ASN A 30 0.39 -51.32 15.61
C ASN A 30 1.39 -50.67 16.59
N ASN A 31 0.88 -49.98 17.60
CA ASN A 31 1.67 -49.26 18.62
C ASN A 31 2.51 -48.11 18.08
N LYS A 32 2.31 -47.66 16.84
CA LYS A 32 2.98 -46.52 16.19
C LYS A 32 2.02 -45.35 16.00
N LEU A 33 2.42 -44.17 16.47
CA LEU A 33 1.69 -42.92 16.32
C LEU A 33 1.96 -42.29 14.93
N TYR A 34 0.89 -41.84 14.30
CA TYR A 34 0.89 -41.12 13.03
C TYR A 34 0.15 -39.82 13.23
N ILE A 35 0.75 -38.73 12.78
CA ILE A 35 0.08 -37.44 12.64
C ILE A 35 -0.62 -37.44 11.30
N VAL A 36 -1.92 -37.32 11.28
CA VAL A 36 -2.75 -37.35 10.07
C VAL A 36 -2.96 -35.96 9.52
N GLN A 37 -3.16 -34.97 10.41
CA GLN A 37 -3.35 -33.58 10.05
C GLN A 37 -2.87 -32.69 11.18
N THR A 38 -2.41 -31.46 10.82
CA THR A 38 -2.15 -30.38 11.75
C THR A 38 -2.71 -29.08 11.19
N ARG A 39 -3.33 -28.26 12.05
CA ARG A 39 -3.92 -26.97 11.73
C ARG A 39 -3.55 -25.95 12.80
N PRO A 40 -3.27 -24.67 12.47
CA PRO A 40 -3.11 -23.63 13.47
C PRO A 40 -4.37 -23.48 14.31
N ILE A 41 -4.22 -23.41 15.64
CA ILE A 41 -5.34 -23.11 16.53
C ILE A 41 -5.51 -21.58 16.55
N THR A 42 -6.58 -21.08 15.93
CA THR A 42 -6.91 -19.66 15.88
C THR A 42 -7.76 -19.17 17.06
N THR A 43 -8.09 -20.06 18.02
CA THR A 43 -9.07 -19.77 19.09
C THR A 43 -8.49 -19.76 20.51
N LEU A 44 -7.18 -19.98 20.70
CA LEU A 44 -6.58 -20.15 22.05
C LEU A 44 -6.36 -18.88 22.84
N ASP A 45 -6.32 -17.71 22.18
CA ASP A 45 -6.16 -16.44 22.89
C ASP A 45 -7.33 -15.51 22.59
N LYS A 46 -8.41 -15.67 23.34
CA LYS A 46 -9.35 -14.58 23.58
C LYS A 46 -8.92 -13.90 24.89
N PRO A 47 -8.22 -12.77 24.86
CA PRO A 47 -8.16 -11.91 26.03
C PRO A 47 -9.60 -11.51 26.37
N LYS A 48 -9.96 -11.62 27.64
CA LYS A 48 -11.23 -11.09 28.17
C LYS A 48 -11.17 -9.56 28.14
N SER A 49 -11.37 -8.97 26.96
CA SER A 49 -11.65 -7.53 26.83
C SER A 49 -12.32 -7.26 25.48
N ASN A 50 -13.46 -6.59 25.52
CA ASN A 50 -14.33 -6.16 24.42
C ASN A 50 -15.25 -7.21 23.78
N SER A 51 -16.01 -7.95 24.60
CA SER A 51 -17.18 -8.74 24.16
C SER A 51 -18.21 -7.91 23.39
N ASP A 52 -18.27 -6.60 23.59
CA ASP A 52 -19.26 -5.72 22.96
C ASP A 52 -18.94 -5.37 21.51
N ASN A 53 -17.68 -5.11 21.16
CA ASN A 53 -17.28 -4.79 19.78
C ASN A 53 -17.37 -5.99 18.83
N GLN A 54 -17.06 -7.22 19.32
CA GLN A 54 -17.21 -8.44 18.51
C GLN A 54 -18.68 -8.82 18.29
N LYS A 55 -19.53 -8.64 19.32
CA LYS A 55 -20.99 -8.82 19.18
C LYS A 55 -21.57 -7.81 18.21
N THR A 56 -21.14 -6.56 18.29
CA THR A 56 -21.57 -5.50 17.38
C THR A 56 -21.16 -5.78 15.93
N ALA A 57 -19.92 -6.20 15.69
CA ALA A 57 -19.46 -6.56 14.35
C ALA A 57 -20.23 -7.77 13.77
N GLN A 58 -20.47 -8.80 14.56
CA GLN A 58 -21.26 -9.96 14.13
C GLN A 58 -22.74 -9.59 13.87
N GLN A 59 -23.32 -8.69 14.67
CA GLN A 59 -24.67 -8.19 14.47
C GLN A 59 -24.77 -7.41 13.15
N ILE A 60 -23.82 -6.55 12.84
CA ILE A 60 -23.76 -5.78 11.60
C ILE A 60 -23.63 -6.72 10.39
N ILE A 61 -22.68 -7.66 10.43
CA ILE A 61 -22.50 -8.63 9.33
C ILE A 61 -23.76 -9.45 9.11
N SER A 62 -24.40 -9.95 10.18
CA SER A 62 -25.65 -10.71 10.08
C SER A 62 -26.82 -9.86 9.56
N ALA A 63 -26.90 -8.60 9.92
CA ALA A 63 -27.94 -7.70 9.43
C ALA A 63 -27.74 -7.35 7.94
N VAL A 64 -26.50 -7.11 7.52
CA VAL A 64 -26.17 -6.79 6.13
C VAL A 64 -26.39 -7.99 5.22
N SER A 65 -26.05 -9.20 5.66
CA SER A 65 -26.24 -10.43 4.86
C SER A 65 -27.72 -10.78 4.58
N LYS A 66 -28.67 -10.19 5.32
CA LYS A 66 -30.11 -10.33 5.07
C LYS A 66 -30.64 -9.40 3.99
N LEU A 67 -29.86 -8.39 3.57
CA LEU A 67 -30.26 -7.48 2.52
C LEU A 67 -30.17 -8.15 1.14
N PRO A 68 -31.01 -7.75 0.17
CA PRO A 68 -30.94 -8.28 -1.19
C PRO A 68 -29.60 -7.96 -1.84
N LEU A 69 -28.86 -8.98 -2.28
CA LEU A 69 -27.63 -8.81 -3.04
C LEU A 69 -27.95 -8.23 -4.42
N LEU A 70 -27.27 -7.14 -4.81
CA LEU A 70 -27.41 -6.53 -6.13
C LEU A 70 -26.34 -7.00 -7.09
N LEU A 71 -25.08 -6.95 -6.66
CA LEU A 71 -23.94 -7.34 -7.48
C LEU A 71 -22.71 -7.60 -6.58
N SER A 72 -21.67 -8.19 -7.17
CA SER A 72 -20.40 -8.46 -6.50
C SER A 72 -19.24 -8.06 -7.41
N GLY A 73 -18.07 -7.88 -6.78
CA GLY A 73 -16.81 -7.61 -7.44
C GLY A 73 -15.64 -8.10 -6.57
N TYR A 74 -14.45 -7.67 -6.91
CA TYR A 74 -13.27 -7.98 -6.09
C TYR A 74 -13.22 -7.10 -4.85
N SER A 75 -13.02 -7.73 -3.68
CA SER A 75 -12.69 -7.05 -2.42
C SER A 75 -11.37 -6.30 -2.59
N ALA A 76 -11.40 -4.97 -2.50
CA ALA A 76 -10.24 -4.12 -2.72
C ALA A 76 -9.78 -3.37 -1.47
N SER A 77 -10.72 -2.92 -0.64
CA SER A 77 -10.45 -2.35 0.68
C SER A 77 -11.56 -2.78 1.65
N PRO A 78 -11.21 -3.30 2.83
CA PRO A 78 -12.17 -3.87 3.77
C PRO A 78 -13.04 -2.78 4.42
N GLY A 79 -14.14 -3.21 5.02
CA GLY A 79 -15.07 -2.37 5.76
C GLY A 79 -16.50 -2.47 5.24
N ILE A 80 -17.44 -1.87 5.99
CA ILE A 80 -18.85 -1.79 5.62
C ILE A 80 -19.26 -0.34 5.61
N ALA A 81 -19.93 0.09 4.54
CA ALA A 81 -20.49 1.43 4.43
C ALA A 81 -21.90 1.37 3.84
N THR A 82 -22.76 2.27 4.28
CA THR A 82 -24.12 2.43 3.78
C THR A 82 -24.33 3.88 3.37
N GLY A 83 -24.90 4.11 2.18
CA GLY A 83 -25.19 5.44 1.69
C GLY A 83 -25.84 5.44 0.32
N PRO A 84 -26.26 6.62 -0.15
CA PRO A 84 -26.77 6.76 -1.51
C PRO A 84 -25.64 6.64 -2.52
N ALA A 85 -25.85 5.85 -3.58
CA ALA A 85 -24.92 5.77 -4.69
C ALA A 85 -24.89 7.09 -5.47
N ARG A 86 -23.70 7.49 -5.91
CA ARG A 86 -23.49 8.64 -6.80
C ARG A 86 -22.65 8.21 -7.99
N LEU A 87 -23.27 8.23 -9.17
CA LEU A 87 -22.56 7.95 -10.43
C LEU A 87 -21.76 9.18 -10.86
N ILE A 88 -20.47 8.99 -11.03
CA ILE A 88 -19.54 10.01 -11.53
C ILE A 88 -18.81 9.42 -12.74
N ALA A 89 -19.16 9.88 -13.93
CA ALA A 89 -18.60 9.36 -15.17
C ALA A 89 -17.25 9.97 -15.54
N SER A 90 -16.93 11.15 -15.00
CA SER A 90 -15.72 11.91 -15.36
C SER A 90 -15.19 12.69 -14.15
N PRO A 91 -13.87 12.92 -14.06
CA PRO A 91 -13.29 13.79 -13.03
C PRO A 91 -13.90 15.18 -12.95
N LYS A 92 -14.40 15.70 -14.06
CA LYS A 92 -15.07 17.02 -14.10
C LYS A 92 -16.33 17.09 -13.24
N GLN A 93 -16.91 15.95 -12.86
CA GLN A 93 -18.16 15.83 -12.12
C GLN A 93 -17.96 15.53 -10.62
N ILE A 94 -16.74 15.43 -10.14
CA ILE A 94 -16.44 15.05 -8.74
C ILE A 94 -17.09 15.96 -7.71
N HIS A 95 -17.34 17.24 -8.05
CA HIS A 95 -18.05 18.21 -7.22
C HIS A 95 -19.51 17.83 -6.92
N GLN A 96 -20.08 16.89 -7.67
CA GLN A 96 -21.44 16.38 -7.45
C GLN A 96 -21.52 15.35 -6.32
N LEU A 97 -20.40 14.75 -5.93
CA LEU A 97 -20.34 13.81 -4.81
C LEU A 97 -20.45 14.58 -3.49
N LYS A 98 -21.36 14.15 -2.64
CA LYS A 98 -21.53 14.68 -1.29
C LYS A 98 -20.89 13.74 -0.27
N SER A 99 -20.47 14.30 0.88
CA SER A 99 -19.96 13.49 1.98
C SER A 99 -20.96 12.43 2.41
N GLY A 100 -20.49 11.19 2.62
CA GLY A 100 -21.35 10.07 2.99
C GLY A 100 -22.00 9.33 1.81
N GLU A 101 -21.87 9.82 0.57
CA GLU A 101 -22.32 9.09 -0.62
C GLU A 101 -21.29 8.05 -1.06
N ILE A 102 -21.74 7.05 -1.79
CA ILE A 102 -20.92 5.99 -2.36
C ILE A 102 -20.55 6.36 -3.78
N LEU A 103 -19.26 6.54 -4.05
CA LEU A 103 -18.74 6.83 -5.38
C LEU A 103 -18.88 5.60 -6.28
N VAL A 104 -19.60 5.74 -7.38
CA VAL A 104 -19.77 4.71 -8.42
C VAL A 104 -19.23 5.26 -9.74
N THR A 105 -18.23 4.60 -10.32
CA THR A 105 -17.61 5.02 -11.57
C THR A 105 -17.15 3.82 -12.40
N ASP A 106 -16.81 4.05 -13.65
CA ASP A 106 -16.25 3.00 -14.51
C ASP A 106 -14.85 2.62 -14.04
N MET A 107 -13.98 3.61 -13.80
CA MET A 107 -12.62 3.47 -13.30
C MET A 107 -12.20 4.78 -12.64
N THR A 108 -11.25 4.74 -11.70
CA THR A 108 -10.67 5.96 -11.10
C THR A 108 -9.29 6.28 -11.68
N SER A 109 -8.96 7.56 -11.69
CA SER A 109 -7.64 8.13 -11.94
C SER A 109 -7.23 9.02 -10.76
N PRO A 110 -6.00 9.52 -10.69
CA PRO A 110 -5.57 10.44 -9.63
C PRO A 110 -6.49 11.63 -9.41
N ASP A 111 -7.16 12.11 -10.46
CA ASP A 111 -8.10 13.23 -10.37
C ASP A 111 -9.36 12.92 -9.54
N PHE A 112 -9.66 11.63 -9.30
CA PHE A 112 -10.78 11.22 -8.45
C PHE A 112 -10.45 11.27 -6.95
N VAL A 113 -9.19 11.42 -6.56
CA VAL A 113 -8.77 11.38 -5.13
C VAL A 113 -9.56 12.36 -4.25
N PRO A 114 -9.84 13.63 -4.66
CA PRO A 114 -10.66 14.52 -3.86
C PRO A 114 -12.08 14.01 -3.61
N ALA A 115 -12.70 13.36 -4.59
CA ALA A 115 -14.01 12.71 -4.43
C ALA A 115 -13.91 11.47 -3.55
N MET A 116 -12.89 10.64 -3.74
CA MET A 116 -12.68 9.43 -2.94
C MET A 116 -12.52 9.76 -1.45
N ARG A 117 -11.89 10.88 -1.09
CA ARG A 117 -11.76 11.35 0.32
C ARG A 117 -13.10 11.66 0.98
N GLN A 118 -14.10 12.08 0.21
CA GLN A 118 -15.45 12.43 0.72
C GLN A 118 -16.41 11.25 0.66
N ALA A 119 -16.08 10.23 -0.13
CA ALA A 119 -16.92 9.08 -0.33
C ALA A 119 -16.98 8.18 0.92
N ALA A 120 -18.14 7.64 1.23
CA ALA A 120 -18.30 6.60 2.24
C ALA A 120 -17.72 5.25 1.78
N ALA A 121 -17.76 4.97 0.46
CA ALA A 121 -17.15 3.81 -0.18
C ALA A 121 -16.93 4.08 -1.66
N VAL A 122 -16.13 3.23 -2.32
CA VAL A 122 -15.86 3.31 -3.77
C VAL A 122 -16.24 2.00 -4.44
N VAL A 123 -16.93 2.12 -5.58
CA VAL A 123 -17.31 0.99 -6.44
C VAL A 123 -16.91 1.30 -7.88
N THR A 124 -16.19 0.37 -8.53
CA THR A 124 -15.81 0.53 -9.92
C THR A 124 -16.23 -0.66 -10.77
N ASN A 125 -16.58 -0.40 -12.05
CA ASN A 125 -16.82 -1.48 -13.02
C ASN A 125 -15.53 -2.24 -13.33
N LYS A 126 -14.44 -1.52 -13.46
CA LYS A 126 -13.14 -1.99 -13.93
C LYS A 126 -12.11 -1.95 -12.81
N GLY A 127 -11.00 -2.68 -13.02
CA GLY A 127 -9.89 -2.73 -12.09
C GLY A 127 -9.84 -4.01 -11.25
N GLY A 128 -8.67 -4.33 -10.76
CA GLY A 128 -8.36 -5.42 -9.84
C GLY A 128 -7.88 -4.90 -8.48
N GLN A 129 -7.40 -5.79 -7.63
CA GLN A 129 -6.91 -5.48 -6.28
C GLN A 129 -5.68 -4.55 -6.25
N THR A 130 -5.00 -4.38 -7.37
CA THR A 130 -3.84 -3.50 -7.55
C THR A 130 -4.16 -2.23 -8.34
N SER A 131 -5.43 -2.01 -8.73
CA SER A 131 -5.87 -0.81 -9.44
C SER A 131 -5.77 0.45 -8.58
N HIS A 132 -5.77 1.62 -9.23
CA HIS A 132 -5.74 2.92 -8.56
C HIS A 132 -6.86 3.05 -7.51
N ALA A 133 -8.10 2.65 -7.84
CA ALA A 133 -9.22 2.66 -6.89
C ALA A 133 -8.91 1.83 -5.63
N ALA A 134 -8.35 0.63 -5.81
CA ALA A 134 -8.02 -0.28 -4.73
C ALA A 134 -6.91 0.25 -3.82
N ILE A 135 -5.85 0.78 -4.43
CA ILE A 135 -4.70 1.34 -3.70
C ILE A 135 -5.13 2.55 -2.88
N VAL A 136 -5.76 3.53 -3.54
CA VAL A 136 -6.18 4.79 -2.88
C VAL A 136 -7.23 4.52 -1.79
N SER A 137 -8.19 3.63 -2.03
CA SER A 137 -9.21 3.31 -1.01
C SER A 137 -8.61 2.66 0.23
N ARG A 138 -7.61 1.79 0.09
CA ARG A 138 -6.85 1.24 1.22
C ARG A 138 -6.08 2.31 1.97
N GLU A 139 -5.43 3.21 1.24
CA GLU A 139 -4.71 4.36 1.80
C GLU A 139 -5.67 5.27 2.60
N LEU A 140 -6.85 5.55 2.04
CA LEU A 140 -7.89 6.36 2.69
C LEU A 140 -8.64 5.60 3.80
N GLY A 141 -8.53 4.26 3.86
CA GLY A 141 -9.25 3.42 4.81
C GLY A 141 -10.75 3.36 4.57
N ILE A 142 -11.20 3.55 3.33
CA ILE A 142 -12.61 3.46 2.94
C ILE A 142 -12.91 2.13 2.23
N PRO A 143 -14.09 1.52 2.44
CA PRO A 143 -14.47 0.30 1.77
C PRO A 143 -14.43 0.46 0.25
N CYS A 144 -13.90 -0.55 -0.46
CA CYS A 144 -13.80 -0.50 -1.91
C CYS A 144 -14.08 -1.86 -2.55
N ILE A 145 -14.87 -1.83 -3.62
CA ILE A 145 -15.14 -2.98 -4.48
C ILE A 145 -14.83 -2.58 -5.93
N VAL A 146 -13.99 -3.37 -6.58
CA VAL A 146 -13.55 -3.12 -7.96
C VAL A 146 -13.95 -4.28 -8.87
N GLY A 147 -13.93 -4.06 -10.20
CA GLY A 147 -14.20 -5.13 -11.15
C GLY A 147 -15.63 -5.66 -11.15
N THR A 148 -16.60 -4.84 -10.78
CA THR A 148 -18.03 -5.24 -10.73
C THR A 148 -18.67 -5.42 -12.11
N LYS A 149 -18.00 -4.97 -13.17
CA LYS A 149 -18.42 -4.98 -14.58
C LYS A 149 -19.64 -4.11 -14.91
N THR A 150 -20.66 -4.08 -14.07
CA THR A 150 -21.98 -3.49 -14.36
C THR A 150 -22.50 -2.51 -13.30
N ALA A 151 -21.68 -2.10 -12.31
CA ALA A 151 -22.13 -1.23 -11.23
C ALA A 151 -22.75 0.08 -11.73
N THR A 152 -22.14 0.73 -12.72
CA THR A 152 -22.67 1.98 -13.30
C THR A 152 -24.01 1.81 -14.04
N GLN A 153 -24.37 0.59 -14.42
CA GLN A 153 -25.65 0.28 -15.07
C GLN A 153 -26.74 -0.04 -14.03
N ILE A 154 -26.38 -0.75 -12.98
CA ILE A 154 -27.31 -1.26 -11.95
C ILE A 154 -27.55 -0.23 -10.84
N LEU A 155 -26.49 0.42 -10.38
CA LEU A 155 -26.57 1.40 -9.28
C LEU A 155 -26.94 2.77 -9.87
N LYS A 156 -28.16 3.23 -9.56
CA LYS A 156 -28.63 4.57 -9.98
C LYS A 156 -28.26 5.60 -8.91
N SER A 157 -27.95 6.84 -9.33
CA SER A 157 -27.72 7.94 -8.38
C SER A 157 -28.91 8.12 -7.46
N GLY A 158 -28.65 8.21 -6.13
CA GLY A 158 -29.67 8.28 -5.08
C GLY A 158 -30.14 6.93 -4.56
N LEU A 159 -29.83 5.81 -5.21
CA LEU A 159 -30.16 4.47 -4.68
C LEU A 159 -29.32 4.21 -3.42
N VAL A 160 -30.00 3.97 -2.29
CA VAL A 160 -29.31 3.58 -1.06
C VAL A 160 -28.83 2.15 -1.19
N VAL A 161 -27.53 1.94 -0.91
CA VAL A 161 -26.87 0.64 -0.96
C VAL A 161 -25.95 0.46 0.24
N THR A 162 -25.72 -0.80 0.59
CA THR A 162 -24.72 -1.18 1.60
C THR A 162 -23.59 -1.94 0.93
N ILE A 163 -22.38 -1.48 1.14
CA ILE A 163 -21.14 -2.04 0.58
C ILE A 163 -20.44 -2.86 1.66
N ASN A 164 -20.12 -4.11 1.35
CA ASN A 164 -19.21 -4.93 2.16
C ASN A 164 -17.90 -5.11 1.39
N GLY A 165 -16.95 -4.23 1.65
CA GLY A 165 -15.63 -4.24 1.03
C GLY A 165 -14.79 -5.46 1.39
N SER A 166 -15.08 -6.12 2.52
CA SER A 166 -14.36 -7.35 2.93
C SER A 166 -14.76 -8.58 2.11
N THR A 167 -16.03 -8.66 1.67
CA THR A 167 -16.55 -9.79 0.88
C THR A 167 -16.73 -9.47 -0.60
N GLY A 168 -16.58 -8.20 -1.00
CA GLY A 168 -16.80 -7.77 -2.37
C GLY A 168 -18.29 -7.74 -2.79
N GLN A 169 -19.22 -7.59 -1.84
CA GLN A 169 -20.65 -7.67 -2.07
C GLN A 169 -21.35 -6.33 -1.88
N ILE A 170 -22.35 -6.04 -2.74
CA ILE A 170 -23.14 -4.82 -2.73
C ILE A 170 -24.61 -5.19 -2.59
N PHE A 171 -25.25 -4.67 -1.56
CA PHE A 171 -26.62 -4.98 -1.17
C PHE A 171 -27.55 -3.77 -1.38
N LYS A 172 -28.83 -4.02 -1.67
CA LYS A 172 -29.85 -2.99 -1.81
C LYS A 172 -30.36 -2.55 -0.45
N GLY A 173 -30.38 -1.25 -0.23
CA GLY A 173 -30.92 -0.64 0.98
C GLY A 173 -29.90 -0.49 2.13
N ALA A 174 -30.41 -0.03 3.26
CA ALA A 174 -29.70 0.10 4.53
C ALA A 174 -30.19 -0.97 5.51
N PRO A 175 -29.33 -1.47 6.42
CA PRO A 175 -29.79 -2.27 7.55
C PRO A 175 -30.68 -1.42 8.49
N GLN A 176 -31.28 -2.05 9.52
CA GLN A 176 -32.10 -1.35 10.50
C GLN A 176 -31.41 -0.09 11.06
N PRO A 177 -32.16 0.97 11.42
CA PRO A 177 -31.60 2.27 11.80
C PRO A 177 -30.51 2.20 12.88
N ASP A 178 -30.69 1.34 13.88
CA ASP A 178 -29.72 1.16 14.97
C ASP A 178 -28.39 0.58 14.45
N ILE A 179 -28.47 -0.36 13.50
CA ILE A 179 -27.29 -0.96 12.86
C ILE A 179 -26.63 0.04 11.89
N ALA A 180 -27.44 0.79 11.14
CA ALA A 180 -26.93 1.84 10.26
C ALA A 180 -26.17 2.91 11.03
N LYS A 181 -26.65 3.29 12.21
CA LYS A 181 -25.98 4.23 13.13
C LYS A 181 -24.64 3.65 13.64
N LEU A 182 -24.63 2.37 14.01
CA LEU A 182 -23.40 1.68 14.44
C LEU A 182 -22.35 1.61 13.31
N ILE A 183 -22.77 1.44 12.06
CA ILE A 183 -21.86 1.47 10.89
C ILE A 183 -21.21 2.85 10.72
N HIS A 184 -21.97 3.94 10.96
CA HIS A 184 -21.47 5.30 10.87
C HIS A 184 -20.56 5.69 12.05
N GLU A 185 -20.93 5.31 13.26
CA GLU A 185 -20.18 5.68 14.49
C GLU A 185 -18.93 4.82 14.71
N HIS A 186 -18.95 3.60 14.22
CA HIS A 186 -17.84 2.66 14.27
C HIS A 186 -17.57 2.13 12.86
N PRO A 187 -16.82 2.85 12.01
CA PRO A 187 -16.33 2.22 10.79
C PRO A 187 -15.61 0.94 11.22
N ILE A 188 -16.17 -0.22 10.84
CA ILE A 188 -15.59 -1.52 11.16
C ILE A 188 -14.31 -1.66 10.35
N MET A 189 -13.27 -1.02 10.81
CA MET A 189 -11.94 -1.55 10.68
C MET A 189 -11.94 -2.80 11.55
N VAL A 190 -11.70 -3.95 10.98
CA VAL A 190 -11.40 -5.15 11.78
C VAL A 190 -10.19 -4.77 12.62
N SER A 191 -10.45 -4.26 13.82
CA SER A 191 -9.41 -4.13 14.82
C SER A 191 -9.07 -5.56 15.22
N SER A 192 -8.12 -6.15 14.51
CA SER A 192 -7.32 -7.17 15.14
C SER A 192 -6.73 -6.47 16.38
N GLU A 193 -7.24 -6.79 17.56
CA GLU A 193 -6.50 -6.50 18.78
C GLU A 193 -5.06 -6.92 18.47
N SER A 194 -4.17 -5.94 18.48
CA SER A 194 -2.77 -6.19 18.22
C SER A 194 -2.26 -7.02 19.40
N VAL A 195 -2.37 -8.33 19.27
CA VAL A 195 -1.56 -9.22 20.09
C VAL A 195 -0.13 -8.74 19.86
N ASN A 196 0.56 -8.41 20.93
CA ASN A 196 1.91 -7.88 20.88
C ASN A 196 2.88 -9.01 20.49
N LEU A 197 2.67 -9.54 19.28
CA LEU A 197 3.46 -10.64 18.72
C LEU A 197 4.82 -10.06 18.31
N LYS A 198 5.84 -10.47 19.02
CA LYS A 198 7.22 -10.22 18.58
C LYS A 198 7.54 -11.20 17.46
N THR A 199 7.66 -10.69 16.27
CA THR A 199 8.10 -11.46 15.09
C THR A 199 9.61 -11.36 14.92
N ALA A 200 10.24 -12.40 14.37
CA ALA A 200 11.65 -12.36 14.00
C ALA A 200 11.90 -11.40 12.80
N THR A 201 10.89 -11.29 11.93
CA THR A 201 10.88 -10.37 10.79
C THR A 201 10.19 -9.06 11.20
N LYS A 202 10.77 -7.93 10.84
CA LYS A 202 10.18 -6.62 11.06
C LYS A 202 8.97 -6.40 10.16
N VAL A 203 7.94 -5.76 10.69
CA VAL A 203 6.71 -5.43 9.99
C VAL A 203 6.67 -3.92 9.75
N TYR A 204 6.74 -3.53 8.50
CA TYR A 204 6.62 -2.13 8.08
C TYR A 204 5.31 -1.89 7.36
N VAL A 205 4.81 -0.66 7.45
CA VAL A 205 3.60 -0.24 6.73
C VAL A 205 3.95 0.57 5.50
N ASN A 206 3.09 0.51 4.49
CA ASN A 206 3.09 1.45 3.37
C ASN A 206 2.11 2.58 3.69
N LEU A 207 2.54 3.83 3.53
CA LEU A 207 1.72 5.02 3.81
C LEU A 207 1.90 6.08 2.73
N ALA A 208 0.87 6.93 2.58
CA ALA A 208 0.89 8.07 1.69
C ALA A 208 0.15 9.29 2.26
N GLU A 209 -0.78 9.09 3.20
CA GLU A 209 -1.65 10.12 3.75
C GLU A 209 -1.18 10.59 5.14
N PRO A 210 -0.74 11.86 5.30
CA PRO A 210 -0.23 12.38 6.57
C PRO A 210 -1.26 12.30 7.72
N ASP A 211 -2.54 12.50 7.42
CA ASP A 211 -3.62 12.51 8.42
C ASP A 211 -3.77 11.17 9.15
N ARG A 212 -3.32 10.08 8.55
CA ARG A 212 -3.37 8.73 9.15
C ARG A 212 -2.11 8.35 9.93
N ALA A 213 -1.05 9.14 9.84
CA ALA A 213 0.24 8.80 10.43
C ALA A 213 0.14 8.52 11.93
N ALA A 214 -0.57 9.36 12.69
CA ALA A 214 -0.69 9.23 14.14
C ALA A 214 -1.46 7.97 14.56
N ASP A 215 -2.49 7.57 13.81
CA ASP A 215 -3.29 6.39 14.14
C ASP A 215 -2.57 5.10 13.77
N ILE A 216 -1.92 5.05 12.61
CA ILE A 216 -1.15 3.90 12.19
C ILE A 216 0.11 3.73 13.06
N ALA A 217 0.69 4.82 13.55
CA ALA A 217 1.82 4.76 14.47
C ALA A 217 1.48 4.09 15.82
N LYS A 218 0.21 4.01 16.20
CA LYS A 218 -0.25 3.28 17.41
C LYS A 218 -0.23 1.74 17.21
N LEU A 219 -0.18 1.28 15.97
CA LEU A 219 -0.12 -0.15 15.67
C LEU A 219 1.27 -0.72 16.01
N ASN A 220 1.32 -2.03 16.27
CA ASN A 220 2.57 -2.74 16.52
C ASN A 220 3.32 -2.98 15.20
N VAL A 221 3.94 -1.93 14.69
CA VAL A 221 4.73 -1.95 13.46
C VAL A 221 6.10 -1.31 13.69
N ASP A 222 7.11 -1.75 12.93
CA ASP A 222 8.50 -1.35 13.10
C ASP A 222 8.85 -0.02 12.40
N GLY A 223 7.93 0.52 11.60
CA GLY A 223 8.13 1.78 10.89
C GLY A 223 7.34 1.87 9.60
N VAL A 224 7.69 2.84 8.76
CA VAL A 224 7.15 3.03 7.42
C VAL A 224 8.18 2.52 6.41
N GLY A 225 7.85 1.43 5.71
CA GLY A 225 8.74 0.80 4.72
C GLY A 225 8.65 1.46 3.35
N LEU A 226 7.51 2.04 3.02
CA LEU A 226 7.28 2.78 1.79
C LEU A 226 6.37 3.98 2.05
N LEU A 227 6.97 5.16 2.11
CA LEU A 227 6.24 6.42 2.09
C LEU A 227 6.22 6.98 0.66
N ARG A 228 5.02 7.02 0.06
CA ARG A 228 4.84 7.48 -1.32
C ARG A 228 4.70 9.00 -1.38
N ALA A 229 5.62 9.65 -2.08
CA ALA A 229 5.61 11.10 -2.28
C ALA A 229 4.43 11.61 -3.13
N GLU A 230 3.99 10.79 -4.07
CA GLU A 230 3.07 11.16 -5.15
C GLU A 230 1.78 11.78 -4.62
N PHE A 231 1.24 11.23 -3.53
CA PHE A 231 0.00 11.76 -2.93
C PHE A 231 0.21 13.16 -2.32
N MET A 232 1.31 13.37 -1.61
CA MET A 232 1.63 14.68 -1.05
C MET A 232 1.87 15.72 -2.15
N ILE A 233 2.53 15.32 -3.24
CA ILE A 233 2.80 16.20 -4.38
C ILE A 233 1.51 16.48 -5.17
N ALA A 234 0.65 15.48 -5.36
CA ALA A 234 -0.65 15.68 -5.98
C ALA A 234 -1.52 16.68 -5.19
N GLN A 235 -1.42 16.69 -3.84
CA GLN A 235 -2.12 17.68 -3.00
C GLN A 235 -1.61 19.11 -3.22
N ILE A 236 -0.33 19.32 -3.59
CA ILE A 236 0.19 20.62 -3.99
C ILE A 236 -0.56 21.14 -5.22
N GLY A 237 -1.03 20.22 -6.09
CA GLY A 237 -1.91 20.50 -7.22
C GLY A 237 -1.26 21.24 -8.38
N THR A 238 0.00 21.67 -8.25
CA THR A 238 0.75 22.40 -9.27
C THR A 238 2.02 21.65 -9.62
N HIS A 239 2.30 21.53 -10.90
CA HIS A 239 3.49 20.85 -11.41
C HIS A 239 4.78 21.49 -10.84
N PRO A 240 5.76 20.71 -10.33
CA PRO A 240 6.97 21.26 -9.69
C PRO A 240 7.77 22.20 -10.59
N ARG A 241 7.93 21.88 -11.89
CA ARG A 241 8.62 22.77 -12.84
C ARG A 241 7.90 24.10 -13.05
N LYS A 242 6.56 24.09 -12.99
CA LYS A 242 5.80 25.35 -13.02
C LYS A 242 6.09 26.20 -11.79
N LEU A 243 6.15 25.59 -10.61
CA LEU A 243 6.52 26.32 -9.39
C LEU A 243 7.95 26.85 -9.45
N ILE A 244 8.88 26.13 -10.08
CA ILE A 244 10.24 26.59 -10.32
C ILE A 244 10.23 27.81 -11.26
N HIS A 245 9.55 27.69 -12.40
CA HIS A 245 9.42 28.75 -13.39
C HIS A 245 8.79 30.05 -12.82
N ASP A 246 7.76 29.87 -11.96
CA ASP A 246 7.05 31.00 -11.34
C ASP A 246 7.80 31.59 -10.12
N GLY A 247 9.02 31.11 -9.78
CA GLY A 247 9.78 31.55 -8.61
C GLY A 247 9.20 31.09 -7.26
N LYS A 248 8.32 30.11 -7.25
CA LYS A 248 7.55 29.65 -6.08
C LYS A 248 8.02 28.29 -5.51
N LYS A 249 9.31 27.96 -5.64
CA LYS A 249 9.93 26.74 -5.14
C LYS A 249 9.59 26.44 -3.68
N SER A 250 9.55 27.49 -2.86
CA SER A 250 9.29 27.38 -1.41
C SER A 250 7.93 26.75 -1.09
N ILE A 251 6.93 26.89 -1.97
CA ILE A 251 5.62 26.26 -1.78
C ILE A 251 5.78 24.74 -1.78
N PHE A 252 6.44 24.19 -2.81
CA PHE A 252 6.69 22.76 -2.92
C PHE A 252 7.49 22.25 -1.73
N ILE A 253 8.65 22.87 -1.45
CA ILE A 253 9.55 22.45 -0.36
C ILE A 253 8.84 22.47 0.98
N ASN A 254 8.08 23.53 1.28
CA ASN A 254 7.41 23.67 2.57
C ASN A 254 6.27 22.68 2.74
N GLN A 255 5.46 22.45 1.72
CA GLN A 255 4.32 21.53 1.81
C GLN A 255 4.80 20.09 1.88
N LEU A 256 5.77 19.69 1.07
CA LEU A 256 6.36 18.36 1.14
C LEU A 256 7.04 18.14 2.50
N ALA A 257 7.83 19.10 2.98
CA ALA A 257 8.49 19.00 4.28
C ALA A 257 7.47 18.87 5.43
N ALA A 258 6.37 19.61 5.40
CA ALA A 258 5.32 19.51 6.43
C ALA A 258 4.68 18.11 6.46
N GLY A 259 4.38 17.53 5.28
CA GLY A 259 3.88 16.16 5.21
C GLY A 259 4.88 15.15 5.75
N LEU A 260 6.15 15.25 5.34
CA LEU A 260 7.23 14.36 5.82
C LEU A 260 7.44 14.49 7.34
N GLU A 261 7.38 15.70 7.87
CA GLU A 261 7.51 15.97 9.31
C GLU A 261 6.41 15.28 10.11
N THR A 262 5.17 15.30 9.62
CA THR A 262 4.03 14.60 10.26
C THR A 262 4.30 13.11 10.41
N PHE A 263 4.79 12.44 9.36
CA PHE A 263 5.16 11.02 9.44
C PHE A 263 6.35 10.78 10.37
N CYS A 264 7.40 11.60 10.24
CA CYS A 264 8.60 11.45 11.06
C CYS A 264 8.33 11.64 12.54
N ALA A 265 7.50 12.61 12.91
CA ALA A 265 7.08 12.86 14.29
C ALA A 265 6.27 11.68 14.86
N ALA A 266 5.27 11.19 14.09
CA ALA A 266 4.40 10.11 14.53
C ALA A 266 5.17 8.79 14.74
N PHE A 267 6.16 8.51 13.90
CA PHE A 267 6.92 7.26 13.95
C PHE A 267 8.25 7.33 14.73
N ASN A 268 8.70 8.52 15.15
CA ASN A 268 10.01 8.64 15.84
C ASN A 268 10.07 7.76 17.09
N PRO A 269 11.14 6.95 17.31
CA PRO A 269 12.37 6.82 16.53
C PRO A 269 12.35 5.78 15.40
N ARG A 270 11.18 5.15 15.14
CA ARG A 270 11.02 4.13 14.08
C ARG A 270 11.28 4.75 12.70
N PRO A 271 11.95 4.03 11.77
CA PRO A 271 12.31 4.57 10.47
C PRO A 271 11.09 4.88 9.59
N VAL A 272 11.24 5.93 8.79
CA VAL A 272 10.34 6.32 7.71
C VAL A 272 11.16 6.33 6.42
N VAL A 273 10.89 5.39 5.53
CA VAL A 273 11.59 5.26 4.25
C VAL A 273 10.78 6.00 3.19
N TYR A 274 11.23 7.19 2.84
CA TYR A 274 10.64 8.02 1.80
C TYR A 274 11.11 7.56 0.43
N ARG A 275 10.17 7.13 -0.42
CA ARG A 275 10.46 6.88 -1.82
C ARG A 275 10.40 8.21 -2.59
N ALA A 276 11.51 8.57 -3.22
CA ALA A 276 11.54 9.71 -4.13
C ALA A 276 10.49 9.53 -5.24
N THR A 277 10.02 10.64 -5.78
CA THR A 277 8.88 10.69 -6.71
C THR A 277 9.06 9.81 -7.94
N ASP A 278 8.07 8.97 -8.21
CA ASP A 278 8.04 8.07 -9.35
C ASP A 278 6.82 8.31 -10.25
N PHE A 279 6.46 9.57 -10.42
CA PHE A 279 5.39 9.94 -11.35
C PHE A 279 5.78 9.63 -12.80
N LYS A 280 4.85 9.04 -13.51
CA LYS A 280 4.90 8.92 -14.96
C LYS A 280 4.52 10.27 -15.61
N THR A 281 4.93 10.47 -16.85
CA THR A 281 4.64 11.70 -17.60
C THR A 281 3.15 12.00 -17.71
N ASN A 282 2.32 10.99 -17.93
CA ASN A 282 0.86 11.13 -17.98
C ASN A 282 0.25 11.53 -16.63
N GLU A 283 0.84 11.12 -15.50
CA GLU A 283 0.39 11.49 -14.16
C GLU A 283 0.77 12.92 -13.82
N TYR A 284 2.01 13.32 -14.10
CA TYR A 284 2.49 14.68 -13.91
C TYR A 284 1.79 15.69 -14.81
N SER A 285 1.41 15.31 -16.06
CA SER A 285 0.73 16.20 -17.00
C SER A 285 -0.63 16.69 -16.47
N HIS A 286 -1.28 15.94 -15.58
CA HIS A 286 -2.55 16.31 -14.97
C HIS A 286 -2.43 17.39 -13.88
N LEU A 287 -1.24 17.62 -13.34
CA LEU A 287 -1.02 18.72 -12.39
C LEU A 287 -1.11 20.06 -13.11
N LYS A 288 -1.57 21.10 -12.39
CA LYS A 288 -1.72 22.45 -12.96
C LYS A 288 -0.44 22.91 -13.66
N GLY A 289 -0.51 23.10 -14.98
CA GLY A 289 0.59 23.50 -15.83
C GLY A 289 1.52 22.35 -16.28
N GLY A 290 1.17 21.10 -15.95
CA GLY A 290 2.00 19.94 -16.31
C GLY A 290 2.09 19.67 -17.80
N GLU A 291 1.01 19.88 -18.55
CA GLU A 291 0.99 19.68 -20.02
C GLU A 291 2.12 20.40 -20.77
N ALA A 292 2.61 21.52 -20.22
CA ALA A 292 3.69 22.31 -20.84
C ALA A 292 5.08 21.72 -20.60
N PHE A 293 5.23 20.85 -19.60
CA PHE A 293 6.53 20.32 -19.16
C PHE A 293 6.69 18.81 -19.38
N GLU A 294 5.60 18.11 -19.65
CA GLU A 294 5.62 16.66 -19.78
C GLU A 294 5.48 16.23 -21.23
N PRO A 295 6.39 15.38 -21.73
CA PRO A 295 6.26 14.80 -23.06
C PRO A 295 5.08 13.82 -23.12
N LYS A 296 4.43 13.74 -24.28
CA LYS A 296 3.46 12.67 -24.56
C LYS A 296 4.20 11.41 -24.95
N GLU A 297 4.17 10.42 -24.10
CA GLU A 297 4.83 9.13 -24.33
C GLU A 297 3.83 8.05 -24.76
N PRO A 298 4.19 7.19 -25.71
CA PRO A 298 3.37 6.04 -26.10
C PRO A 298 3.21 5.02 -24.95
N ASN A 299 4.24 4.87 -24.13
CA ASN A 299 4.27 3.97 -22.98
C ASN A 299 4.93 4.66 -21.78
N PRO A 300 4.19 5.45 -20.99
CA PRO A 300 4.73 6.14 -19.82
C PRO A 300 5.28 5.19 -18.76
N MET A 301 4.84 3.93 -18.74
CA MET A 301 5.32 2.92 -17.80
C MET A 301 6.80 2.61 -17.96
N LEU A 302 7.28 2.58 -19.21
CA LEU A 302 8.69 2.38 -19.57
C LEU A 302 9.38 3.68 -19.99
N GLY A 303 8.77 4.83 -19.65
CA GLY A 303 9.18 6.14 -20.12
C GLY A 303 10.03 6.92 -19.12
N PHE A 304 9.85 8.24 -19.14
CA PHE A 304 10.62 9.23 -18.39
C PHE A 304 10.15 9.30 -16.93
N ARG A 305 10.68 8.41 -16.09
CA ARG A 305 10.34 8.28 -14.66
C ARG A 305 11.54 7.86 -13.81
N GLY A 306 11.39 7.90 -12.49
CA GLY A 306 12.35 7.38 -11.51
C GLY A 306 13.75 7.99 -11.62
N ALA A 307 14.77 7.17 -11.37
CA ALA A 307 16.17 7.60 -11.30
C ALA A 307 16.67 8.30 -12.57
N PHE A 308 16.28 7.82 -13.74
CA PHE A 308 16.65 8.46 -15.00
C PHE A 308 16.18 9.93 -15.08
N ARG A 309 14.96 10.18 -14.61
CA ARG A 309 14.38 11.53 -14.57
C ARG A 309 15.18 12.46 -13.67
N TYR A 310 15.64 11.99 -12.51
CA TYR A 310 16.42 12.82 -11.59
C TYR A 310 17.76 13.27 -12.16
N ILE A 311 18.36 12.47 -13.03
CA ILE A 311 19.62 12.78 -13.69
C ILE A 311 19.40 13.74 -14.86
N ALA A 312 18.40 13.46 -15.68
CA ALA A 312 18.11 14.24 -16.87
C ALA A 312 17.51 15.63 -16.55
N ASP A 313 16.74 15.72 -15.46
CA ASP A 313 16.10 16.96 -14.98
C ASP A 313 16.18 17.05 -13.45
N PRO A 314 17.34 17.40 -12.91
CA PRO A 314 17.57 17.35 -11.45
C PRO A 314 16.77 18.39 -10.67
N GLN A 315 16.23 19.43 -11.30
CA GLN A 315 15.62 20.57 -10.63
C GLN A 315 14.44 20.17 -9.72
N VAL A 316 13.64 19.20 -10.13
CA VAL A 316 12.50 18.71 -9.32
C VAL A 316 13.02 17.86 -8.16
N PHE A 317 13.98 16.98 -8.41
CA PHE A 317 14.58 16.14 -7.38
C PHE A 317 15.32 17.00 -6.32
N ASP A 318 15.96 18.09 -6.71
CA ASP A 318 16.58 19.04 -5.78
C ASP A 318 15.57 19.61 -4.77
N LEU A 319 14.33 19.89 -5.20
CA LEU A 319 13.28 20.35 -4.28
C LEU A 319 12.91 19.29 -3.24
N GLU A 320 12.87 18.01 -3.65
CA GLU A 320 12.64 16.88 -2.72
C GLU A 320 13.79 16.76 -1.71
N LEU A 321 15.03 16.84 -2.18
CA LEU A 321 16.22 16.79 -1.31
C LEU A 321 16.25 17.96 -0.31
N GLU A 322 15.86 19.16 -0.75
CA GLU A 322 15.72 20.33 0.14
C GLU A 322 14.64 20.11 1.20
N ALA A 323 13.50 19.51 0.83
CA ALA A 323 12.43 19.17 1.79
C ALA A 323 12.92 18.13 2.83
N ILE A 324 13.62 17.09 2.39
CA ILE A 324 14.23 16.08 3.28
C ILE A 324 15.22 16.74 4.25
N LYS A 325 16.10 17.61 3.76
CA LYS A 325 17.05 18.36 4.61
C LYS A 325 16.33 19.22 5.63
N LYS A 326 15.26 19.90 5.21
CA LYS A 326 14.47 20.73 6.13
C LYS A 326 13.94 19.92 7.31
N VAL A 327 13.39 18.72 7.04
CA VAL A 327 12.89 17.82 8.09
C VAL A 327 14.03 17.28 8.95
N ARG A 328 15.13 16.86 8.35
CA ARG A 328 16.24 16.25 9.09
C ARG A 328 17.06 17.25 9.88
N ASP A 329 17.33 18.43 9.33
CA ASP A 329 18.28 19.38 9.90
C ASP A 329 17.59 20.51 10.68
N LYS A 330 16.42 21.01 10.22
CA LYS A 330 15.69 22.07 10.91
C LYS A 330 14.68 21.53 11.92
N ALA A 331 13.87 20.53 11.55
CA ALA A 331 12.92 19.91 12.47
C ALA A 331 13.56 18.82 13.36
N GLY A 332 14.78 18.36 13.03
CA GLY A 332 15.58 17.45 13.86
C GLY A 332 15.25 15.96 13.74
N TYR A 333 14.31 15.56 12.87
CA TYR A 333 13.92 14.17 12.70
C TYR A 333 14.94 13.37 11.90
N LYS A 334 15.71 12.53 12.57
CA LYS A 334 16.76 11.71 11.94
C LYS A 334 16.28 10.33 11.47
N ASN A 335 15.04 9.99 11.71
CA ASN A 335 14.43 8.72 11.28
C ASN A 335 13.90 8.73 9.83
N LEU A 336 14.11 9.81 9.06
CA LEU A 336 13.76 9.90 7.64
C LEU A 336 14.91 9.38 6.77
N TRP A 337 14.64 8.33 5.97
CA TRP A 337 15.58 7.73 5.02
C TRP A 337 15.10 7.94 3.59
N LEU A 338 15.95 7.71 2.60
CA LEU A 338 15.64 7.91 1.18
C LEU A 338 15.71 6.59 0.42
N MET A 339 14.72 6.33 -0.43
CA MET A 339 14.67 5.21 -1.36
C MET A 339 14.54 5.72 -2.79
N ILE A 340 15.37 5.17 -3.68
CA ILE A 340 15.38 5.53 -5.11
C ILE A 340 14.59 4.48 -5.90
N PRO A 341 13.51 4.88 -6.60
CA PRO A 341 12.72 4.01 -7.45
C PRO A 341 13.29 3.91 -8.87
N PHE A 342 12.90 2.87 -9.57
CA PHE A 342 13.02 2.66 -11.01
C PHE A 342 14.41 2.97 -11.58
N VAL A 343 15.40 2.23 -11.08
CA VAL A 343 16.82 2.40 -11.43
C VAL A 343 17.21 1.36 -12.47
N HIS A 344 17.73 1.78 -13.65
CA HIS A 344 18.06 0.86 -14.74
C HIS A 344 19.46 0.30 -14.65
N THR A 345 20.45 1.09 -14.20
CA THR A 345 21.85 0.68 -14.16
C THR A 345 22.56 1.10 -12.87
N PRO A 346 23.63 0.38 -12.46
CA PRO A 346 24.47 0.80 -11.34
C PRO A 346 25.07 2.20 -11.53
N GLN A 347 25.41 2.57 -12.76
CA GLN A 347 25.93 3.89 -13.09
C GLN A 347 24.87 4.98 -12.87
N GLU A 348 23.63 4.72 -13.19
CA GLU A 348 22.50 5.62 -12.91
C GLU A 348 22.33 5.84 -11.41
N LEU A 349 22.34 4.74 -10.63
CA LEU A 349 22.29 4.83 -9.17
C LEU A 349 23.46 5.65 -8.59
N TYR A 350 24.66 5.46 -9.15
CA TYR A 350 25.83 6.25 -8.73
C TYR A 350 25.63 7.75 -8.99
N GLN A 351 25.07 8.13 -10.14
CA GLN A 351 24.80 9.54 -10.45
C GLN A 351 23.75 10.13 -9.51
N VAL A 352 22.65 9.40 -9.23
CA VAL A 352 21.64 9.84 -8.25
C VAL A 352 22.24 9.98 -6.86
N LYS A 353 23.05 9.02 -6.42
CA LYS A 353 23.77 9.10 -5.14
C LYS A 353 24.67 10.33 -5.06
N LYS A 354 25.31 10.72 -6.18
CA LYS A 354 26.12 11.93 -6.25
C LYS A 354 25.26 13.18 -6.03
N LEU A 355 24.07 13.28 -6.66
CA LEU A 355 23.12 14.36 -6.41
C LEU A 355 22.70 14.46 -4.95
N VAL A 356 22.33 13.33 -4.34
CA VAL A 356 21.97 13.22 -2.92
C VAL A 356 23.10 13.71 -2.02
N THR A 357 24.32 13.26 -2.28
CA THR A 357 25.52 13.67 -1.51
C THR A 357 25.85 15.13 -1.68
N THR A 358 25.76 15.66 -2.91
CA THR A 358 25.98 17.09 -3.22
C THR A 358 24.96 17.98 -2.52
N ALA A 359 23.72 17.52 -2.37
CA ALA A 359 22.71 18.21 -1.58
C ALA A 359 23.01 18.20 -0.06
N GLY A 360 24.06 17.50 0.39
CA GLY A 360 24.45 17.40 1.80
C GLY A 360 23.78 16.27 2.57
N LEU A 361 23.08 15.37 1.89
CA LEU A 361 22.49 14.17 2.49
C LEU A 361 23.50 13.00 2.40
N ILE A 362 24.42 12.97 3.36
CA ILE A 362 25.50 12.00 3.39
C ILE A 362 25.03 10.73 4.11
N ARG A 363 25.24 9.58 3.48
CA ARG A 363 24.97 8.27 4.05
C ARG A 363 25.66 8.09 5.40
N SER A 364 24.93 7.69 6.43
CA SER A 364 25.38 7.58 7.81
C SER A 364 24.50 6.60 8.60
N PRO A 365 24.81 6.27 9.84
CA PRO A 365 23.93 5.47 10.68
C PRO A 365 22.51 6.05 10.81
N SER A 366 22.36 7.39 10.73
CA SER A 366 21.06 8.07 10.83
C SER A 366 20.42 8.40 9.48
N PHE A 367 21.16 8.33 8.36
CA PHE A 367 20.63 8.52 7.01
C PHE A 367 21.01 7.37 6.12
N LYS A 368 20.02 6.59 5.73
CA LYS A 368 20.19 5.41 4.88
C LYS A 368 19.65 5.67 3.49
N LEU A 369 20.38 5.16 2.50
CA LEU A 369 20.01 5.19 1.10
C LEU A 369 19.57 3.78 0.68
N TRP A 370 18.32 3.66 0.23
CA TRP A 370 17.73 2.44 -0.26
C TRP A 370 17.46 2.53 -1.76
N MET A 371 17.28 1.37 -2.40
CA MET A 371 16.87 1.25 -3.80
C MET A 371 15.67 0.32 -3.90
N MET A 372 14.72 0.61 -4.79
CA MET A 372 13.71 -0.37 -5.18
C MET A 372 14.28 -1.37 -6.17
N VAL A 373 14.01 -2.64 -5.93
CA VAL A 373 14.26 -3.74 -6.85
C VAL A 373 12.92 -4.06 -7.53
N GLU A 374 12.71 -3.49 -8.69
CA GLU A 374 11.44 -3.57 -9.40
C GLU A 374 11.57 -3.73 -10.92
N ILE A 375 12.82 -3.77 -11.40
CA ILE A 375 13.16 -4.09 -12.78
C ILE A 375 14.01 -5.37 -12.77
N PRO A 376 13.82 -6.35 -13.66
CA PRO A 376 14.59 -7.61 -13.65
C PRO A 376 16.10 -7.41 -13.65
N VAL A 377 16.62 -6.35 -14.29
CA VAL A 377 18.05 -6.02 -14.27
C VAL A 377 18.57 -5.73 -12.87
N ASN A 378 17.71 -5.21 -11.97
CA ASN A 378 18.11 -4.96 -10.58
C ASN A 378 18.44 -6.27 -9.85
N VAL A 379 17.75 -7.35 -10.18
CA VAL A 379 17.99 -8.67 -9.60
C VAL A 379 19.26 -9.29 -10.17
N ILE A 380 19.43 -9.19 -11.49
CA ILE A 380 20.56 -9.79 -12.23
C ILE A 380 21.88 -9.13 -11.79
N LEU A 381 21.90 -7.81 -11.67
CA LEU A 381 23.08 -7.01 -11.32
C LEU A 381 23.07 -6.50 -9.88
N LEU A 382 22.34 -7.16 -8.98
CA LEU A 382 22.13 -6.66 -7.62
C LEU A 382 23.44 -6.42 -6.86
N GLU A 383 24.44 -7.27 -7.05
CA GLU A 383 25.77 -7.11 -6.47
C GLU A 383 26.42 -5.78 -6.89
N ASP A 384 26.32 -5.43 -8.18
CA ASP A 384 26.88 -4.17 -8.69
C ASP A 384 26.15 -2.94 -8.13
N PHE A 385 24.82 -3.03 -7.99
CA PHE A 385 24.04 -1.97 -7.34
C PHE A 385 24.41 -1.80 -5.85
N ILE A 386 24.62 -2.90 -5.13
CA ILE A 386 25.06 -2.88 -3.74
C ILE A 386 26.45 -2.21 -3.61
N ASN A 387 27.35 -2.50 -4.54
CA ASN A 387 28.71 -1.94 -4.57
C ASN A 387 28.73 -0.43 -4.83
N VAL A 388 27.68 0.17 -5.41
CA VAL A 388 27.49 1.63 -5.42
C VAL A 388 27.39 2.18 -4.00
N GLY A 389 26.97 1.38 -3.05
CA GLY A 389 26.89 1.71 -1.62
C GLY A 389 25.50 2.18 -1.22
N ILE A 390 24.57 1.24 -1.12
CA ILE A 390 23.24 1.37 -0.52
C ILE A 390 23.18 0.61 0.81
N ASP A 391 22.16 0.89 1.62
CA ASP A 391 21.96 0.28 2.95
C ASP A 391 20.86 -0.76 2.96
N GLY A 392 20.05 -0.79 1.92
CA GLY A 392 18.94 -1.74 1.80
C GLY A 392 18.26 -1.69 0.45
N VAL A 393 17.45 -2.70 0.22
CA VAL A 393 16.59 -2.82 -0.96
C VAL A 393 15.15 -3.08 -0.55
N SER A 394 14.21 -2.54 -1.33
CA SER A 394 12.78 -2.85 -1.22
C SER A 394 12.30 -3.47 -2.54
N ILE A 395 11.68 -4.62 -2.47
CA ILE A 395 11.22 -5.31 -3.68
C ILE A 395 9.85 -4.75 -4.08
N GLY A 396 9.82 -4.07 -5.24
CA GLY A 396 8.61 -3.56 -5.86
C GLY A 396 7.94 -4.64 -6.69
N THR A 397 7.19 -5.54 -6.04
CA THR A 397 6.63 -6.74 -6.66
C THR A 397 5.74 -6.44 -7.86
N ASN A 398 5.00 -5.33 -7.84
CA ASN A 398 4.10 -4.96 -8.93
C ASN A 398 4.85 -4.71 -10.25
N ASP A 399 5.82 -3.81 -10.24
CA ASP A 399 6.59 -3.46 -11.43
C ASP A 399 7.52 -4.62 -11.83
N LEU A 400 8.10 -5.32 -10.85
CA LEU A 400 8.90 -6.52 -11.11
C LEU A 400 8.07 -7.60 -11.81
N THR A 401 6.82 -7.85 -11.40
CA THR A 401 5.92 -8.80 -12.06
C THR A 401 5.59 -8.37 -13.46
N MET A 402 5.18 -7.10 -13.64
CA MET A 402 4.83 -6.55 -14.96
C MET A 402 5.98 -6.69 -15.95
N LEU A 403 7.18 -6.33 -15.54
CA LEU A 403 8.36 -6.34 -16.42
C LEU A 403 8.91 -7.75 -16.63
N THR A 404 8.75 -8.66 -15.68
CA THR A 404 9.16 -10.05 -15.80
C THR A 404 8.25 -10.83 -16.75
N LEU A 405 6.94 -10.62 -16.63
CA LEU A 405 5.94 -11.32 -17.43
C LEU A 405 5.59 -10.59 -18.74
N GLY A 406 6.02 -9.32 -18.89
CA GLY A 406 5.64 -8.49 -20.04
C GLY A 406 4.15 -8.15 -20.07
N VAL A 407 3.51 -7.99 -18.89
CA VAL A 407 2.07 -7.80 -18.74
C VAL A 407 1.80 -6.46 -18.06
N ASP A 408 1.05 -5.60 -18.71
CA ASP A 408 0.55 -4.35 -18.11
C ASP A 408 -0.71 -4.63 -17.27
N ARG A 409 -0.61 -4.49 -15.95
CA ARG A 409 -1.73 -4.71 -15.01
C ARG A 409 -2.86 -3.71 -15.16
N ASP A 410 -2.58 -2.53 -15.74
CA ASP A 410 -3.55 -1.45 -15.95
C ASP A 410 -4.31 -1.64 -17.27
N ASN A 411 -3.82 -2.50 -18.17
CA ASN A 411 -4.50 -2.89 -19.40
C ASN A 411 -5.44 -4.07 -19.13
N GLN A 412 -6.74 -3.86 -19.33
CA GLN A 412 -7.81 -4.82 -18.97
C GLN A 412 -7.74 -6.15 -19.72
N GLU A 413 -7.25 -6.14 -20.96
CA GLU A 413 -7.19 -7.35 -21.80
C GLU A 413 -6.12 -8.31 -21.30
N VAL A 414 -4.99 -7.79 -20.82
CA VAL A 414 -3.86 -8.61 -20.37
C VAL A 414 -3.72 -8.71 -18.85
N ALA A 415 -4.41 -7.86 -18.07
CA ALA A 415 -4.38 -7.90 -16.61
C ALA A 415 -4.70 -9.28 -15.99
N PRO A 416 -5.54 -10.15 -16.59
CA PRO A 416 -5.74 -11.52 -16.09
C PRO A 416 -4.46 -12.40 -16.12
N ALA A 417 -3.45 -12.04 -16.91
CA ALA A 417 -2.16 -12.72 -16.95
C ALA A 417 -1.15 -12.16 -15.92
N PHE A 418 -1.51 -11.10 -15.18
CA PHE A 418 -0.69 -10.58 -14.11
C PHE A 418 -0.79 -11.51 -12.89
N ASP A 419 0.31 -12.18 -12.57
CA ASP A 419 0.41 -13.13 -11.45
C ASP A 419 1.70 -12.86 -10.68
N ASP A 420 1.59 -12.21 -9.53
CA ASP A 420 2.71 -11.90 -8.63
C ASP A 420 3.25 -13.14 -7.89
N THR A 421 2.53 -14.25 -7.95
CA THR A 421 2.95 -15.57 -7.44
C THR A 421 3.58 -16.46 -8.52
N HIS A 422 3.70 -15.96 -9.75
CA HIS A 422 4.30 -16.72 -10.84
C HIS A 422 5.71 -17.21 -10.50
N PRO A 423 6.07 -18.48 -10.80
CA PRO A 423 7.37 -19.05 -10.44
C PRO A 423 8.58 -18.23 -10.86
N ALA A 424 8.52 -17.53 -12.01
CA ALA A 424 9.60 -16.65 -12.45
C ALA A 424 9.78 -15.45 -11.51
N VAL A 425 8.68 -14.83 -11.06
CA VAL A 425 8.70 -13.70 -10.13
C VAL A 425 9.23 -14.14 -8.76
N LEU A 426 8.73 -15.27 -8.24
CA LEU A 426 9.18 -15.82 -6.97
C LEU A 426 10.69 -16.15 -6.99
N LYS A 427 11.23 -16.66 -8.11
CA LYS A 427 12.67 -16.88 -8.27
C LYS A 427 13.47 -15.58 -8.21
N LEU A 428 12.98 -14.50 -8.81
CA LEU A 428 13.66 -13.21 -8.76
C LEU A 428 13.64 -12.63 -7.35
N ILE A 429 12.51 -12.76 -6.64
CA ILE A 429 12.39 -12.35 -5.23
C ILE A 429 13.39 -13.15 -4.36
N GLU A 430 13.41 -14.47 -4.50
CA GLU A 430 14.33 -15.36 -3.79
C GLU A 430 15.81 -14.98 -4.06
N GLN A 431 16.17 -14.77 -5.33
CA GLN A 431 17.51 -14.36 -5.72
C GLN A 431 17.89 -13.02 -5.10
N THR A 432 16.97 -12.03 -5.11
CA THR A 432 17.17 -10.72 -4.47
C THR A 432 17.49 -10.88 -2.99
N ILE A 433 16.66 -11.66 -2.27
CA ILE A 433 16.84 -11.88 -0.83
C ILE A 433 18.18 -12.55 -0.54
N LYS A 434 18.52 -13.63 -1.28
CA LYS A 434 19.79 -14.36 -1.10
C LYS A 434 21.01 -13.47 -1.36
N THR A 435 20.97 -12.67 -2.41
CA THR A 435 22.06 -11.76 -2.75
C THR A 435 22.19 -10.65 -1.69
N ALA A 436 21.10 -10.02 -1.29
CA ALA A 436 21.11 -8.99 -0.26
C ALA A 436 21.67 -9.51 1.08
N HIS A 437 21.25 -10.71 1.49
CA HIS A 437 21.77 -11.36 2.70
C HIS A 437 23.27 -11.67 2.61
N LYS A 438 23.77 -12.11 1.45
CA LYS A 438 25.21 -12.33 1.21
C LYS A 438 26.03 -11.06 1.49
N PHE A 439 25.47 -9.89 1.15
CA PHE A 439 26.12 -8.59 1.36
C PHE A 439 25.68 -7.89 2.67
N THR A 440 24.92 -8.55 3.51
CA THR A 440 24.49 -8.04 4.83
C THR A 440 23.69 -6.74 4.74
N ILE A 441 22.95 -6.51 3.64
CA ILE A 441 22.04 -5.38 3.52
C ILE A 441 20.60 -5.79 3.83
N THR A 442 19.81 -4.82 4.29
CA THR A 442 18.39 -5.04 4.63
C THR A 442 17.55 -5.24 3.36
N THR A 443 16.63 -6.20 3.43
CA THR A 443 15.66 -6.44 2.35
C THR A 443 14.24 -6.31 2.88
N SER A 444 13.36 -5.63 2.15
CA SER A 444 11.90 -5.60 2.40
C SER A 444 11.12 -6.01 1.14
N VAL A 445 9.91 -6.52 1.34
CA VAL A 445 8.95 -6.88 0.29
C VAL A 445 7.63 -6.22 0.61
#